data_7329865e602082d2f26b9531d6d02d00
#
_entry.id   7329865e602082d2f26b9531d6d02d00
#
_cell.length_a   1.000
_cell.length_b   1.000
_cell.length_c   1.000
_cell.angle_alpha   90.00
_cell.angle_beta   90.00
_cell.angle_gamma   90.00
#
_symmetry.space_group_name_H-M   'P 1'
#
loop_
_entity.id
_entity.type
_entity.pdbx_description
1 polymer ?
#
loop_
_entity_poly.entity_id
_entity_poly.type
_entity_poly.pdbx_seq_one_letter_code
_entity_poly.pdbx_strand_id
1 'polypeptide(L)'
;MNLKQEVESRKTFAIISHPDVGKTTLTEKLLYFSGAIREAGTVKGKKTGKFATSDWMKVEQERGISVTSSVMQFDYDDYKINILDTPGHEDFSEDTYRTLMAVDSAVMVIDCAKGIEPQTLKLFKVCKMRGIPIFTFINKLDRVGKEPFELLDEIEETLNIETYPMNWPIGMGQSFFGIIDRKSKTIEPFRDEENILHLNDDFELEEDHAITNDSAFEQAIEELMLVEEAGEAFDNDALLSGDLTPVFFGSALANFGVQNFLNAYVDFAPMPNARQTKEEVEVSPFDDSFSGFIFKIQANMDPKHRDRIAFMRVVSGAFERGMDVTLQRTNKKQKITRSTSFMADDKETVNHAVAGDIIGLYDTGNYQIGDTLVGGKQTYSFQDLPQFTPEIFMKVSAKNVMKQKHFHKGIEQLVQEGAIQYYKTLHTNQIILGAVGQLQFEVFEHRMKNEYNVDVVMEPVGRKIARWIENEDQITDKMNTSRSILVKDRYDDLVFLFENEFATRWFEEKFPEIKLYSLL
;
A
#
# COMPACT_ATOMS: atom_id res chain seq x y z
N MET A 1 8.56 17.46 23.36
CA MET A 1 9.53 16.53 22.74
C MET A 1 10.50 17.33 21.88
N ASN A 2 11.76 16.92 21.75
CA ASN A 2 12.62 17.50 20.72
C ASN A 2 12.36 16.80 19.38
N LEU A 3 12.79 17.38 18.26
CA LEU A 3 12.55 16.84 16.92
C LEU A 3 12.97 15.37 16.80
N LYS A 4 14.09 14.99 17.37
CA LYS A 4 14.60 13.61 17.32
C LYS A 4 13.63 12.63 17.99
N GLN A 5 13.15 12.95 19.19
CA GLN A 5 12.20 12.11 19.93
C GLN A 5 10.85 12.02 19.21
N GLU A 6 10.41 13.11 18.57
CA GLU A 6 9.19 13.08 17.77
C GLU A 6 9.33 12.18 16.54
N VAL A 7 10.46 12.24 15.83
CA VAL A 7 10.74 11.37 14.68
C VAL A 7 10.82 9.90 15.11
N GLU A 8 11.52 9.58 16.18
CA GLU A 8 11.67 8.22 16.71
C GLU A 8 10.32 7.60 17.12
N SER A 9 9.34 8.43 17.51
CA SER A 9 8.00 7.97 17.85
C SER A 9 7.08 7.74 16.65
N ARG A 10 7.53 7.94 15.40
CA ARG A 10 6.75 7.68 14.19
C ARG A 10 6.97 6.26 13.69
N LYS A 11 5.87 5.56 13.41
CA LYS A 11 5.87 4.22 12.81
C LYS A 11 4.96 4.25 11.61
N THR A 12 5.45 3.83 10.45
CA THR A 12 4.68 3.89 9.19
C THR A 12 4.80 2.58 8.43
N PHE A 13 3.68 1.91 8.20
CA PHE A 13 3.66 0.66 7.46
C PHE A 13 2.54 0.58 6.43
N ALA A 14 2.77 -0.25 5.41
CA ALA A 14 1.74 -0.67 4.48
C ALA A 14 1.28 -2.09 4.81
N ILE A 15 0.00 -2.37 4.61
CA ILE A 15 -0.52 -3.73 4.70
C ILE A 15 -0.59 -4.31 3.29
N ILE A 16 0.11 -5.42 3.06
CA ILE A 16 0.19 -6.13 1.79
C ILE A 16 -0.39 -7.54 1.91
N SER A 17 -1.12 -7.97 0.91
CA SER A 17 -1.68 -9.33 0.87
C SER A 17 -2.25 -9.68 -0.50
N HIS A 18 -2.59 -10.94 -0.67
CA HIS A 18 -3.53 -11.37 -1.73
C HIS A 18 -4.96 -10.88 -1.41
N PRO A 19 -5.86 -10.72 -2.41
CA PRO A 19 -7.28 -10.44 -2.17
C PRO A 19 -7.93 -11.47 -1.23
N ASP A 20 -8.92 -11.02 -0.44
CA ASP A 20 -9.73 -11.84 0.48
C ASP A 20 -8.99 -12.50 1.65
N VAL A 21 -7.72 -12.19 1.90
CA VAL A 21 -6.97 -12.70 3.06
C VAL A 21 -7.43 -12.07 4.38
N GLY A 22 -8.13 -10.94 4.32
CA GLY A 22 -8.65 -10.23 5.49
C GLY A 22 -7.86 -8.98 5.88
N LYS A 23 -7.13 -8.41 4.93
CA LYS A 23 -6.35 -7.17 5.09
C LYS A 23 -7.18 -6.02 5.69
N THR A 24 -8.26 -5.62 5.01
CA THR A 24 -9.17 -4.56 5.47
C THR A 24 -9.76 -4.85 6.85
N THR A 25 -10.04 -6.13 7.16
CA THR A 25 -10.50 -6.52 8.50
C THR A 25 -9.40 -6.29 9.53
N LEU A 26 -8.15 -6.66 9.24
CA LEU A 26 -7.02 -6.40 10.14
C LEU A 26 -6.83 -4.90 10.37
N THR A 27 -6.88 -4.08 9.32
CA THR A 27 -6.80 -2.62 9.41
C THR A 27 -7.86 -2.05 10.36
N GLU A 28 -9.12 -2.43 10.18
CA GLU A 28 -10.23 -2.01 11.06
C GLU A 28 -10.02 -2.43 12.53
N LYS A 29 -9.42 -3.60 12.75
CA LYS A 29 -9.16 -4.07 14.11
C LYS A 29 -7.98 -3.34 14.76
N LEU A 30 -6.94 -3.01 14.01
CA LEU A 30 -5.85 -2.16 14.50
C LEU A 30 -6.37 -0.78 14.93
N LEU A 31 -7.25 -0.16 14.14
CA LEU A 31 -7.92 1.09 14.51
C LEU A 31 -8.85 0.93 15.74
N TYR A 32 -9.50 -0.20 15.89
CA TYR A 32 -10.35 -0.49 17.03
C TYR A 32 -9.54 -0.65 18.32
N PHE A 33 -8.48 -1.45 18.31
CA PHE A 33 -7.63 -1.67 19.48
C PHE A 33 -6.83 -0.44 19.89
N SER A 34 -6.52 0.45 18.96
CA SER A 34 -5.93 1.76 19.27
C SER A 34 -6.93 2.76 19.88
N GLY A 35 -8.23 2.44 19.88
CA GLY A 35 -9.27 3.35 20.31
C GLY A 35 -9.63 4.44 19.29
N ALA A 36 -9.03 4.42 18.10
CA ALA A 36 -9.30 5.41 17.06
C ALA A 36 -10.72 5.31 16.50
N ILE A 37 -11.31 4.12 16.52
CA ILE A 37 -12.72 3.90 16.17
C ILE A 37 -13.44 3.13 17.30
N ARG A 38 -14.73 3.41 17.48
CA ARG A 38 -15.55 2.77 18.54
C ARG A 38 -16.06 1.38 18.16
N GLU A 39 -16.24 1.14 16.87
CA GLU A 39 -16.73 -0.12 16.30
C GLU A 39 -16.04 -0.39 14.98
N ALA A 40 -15.51 -1.59 14.80
CA ALA A 40 -14.89 -1.98 13.54
C ALA A 40 -15.95 -2.27 12.45
N GLY A 41 -15.76 -1.72 11.26
CA GLY A 41 -16.57 -2.00 10.10
C GLY A 41 -16.23 -3.35 9.45
N THR A 42 -16.97 -3.73 8.39
CA THR A 42 -16.70 -4.96 7.61
C THR A 42 -16.75 -4.69 6.12
N VAL A 43 -15.92 -5.39 5.35
CA VAL A 43 -15.87 -5.29 3.85
C VAL A 43 -17.24 -5.56 3.21
N LYS A 44 -18.05 -6.45 3.81
CA LYS A 44 -19.39 -6.80 3.34
C LYS A 44 -20.48 -6.22 4.25
N GLY A 45 -20.51 -4.92 4.46
CA GLY A 45 -21.40 -4.22 5.39
C GLY A 45 -22.92 -4.56 5.39
N LYS A 46 -23.34 -5.51 4.52
CA LYS A 46 -24.75 -5.96 4.39
C LYS A 46 -25.37 -6.53 5.67
N LYS A 47 -24.57 -7.05 6.60
CA LYS A 47 -25.07 -7.60 7.87
C LYS A 47 -25.09 -6.59 9.02
N THR A 48 -24.15 -5.64 9.02
CA THR A 48 -23.97 -4.67 10.09
C THR A 48 -24.40 -3.26 9.71
N GLY A 49 -24.60 -2.98 8.42
CA GLY A 49 -24.92 -1.64 7.90
C GLY A 49 -23.74 -0.65 7.94
N LYS A 50 -22.56 -1.09 8.38
CA LYS A 50 -21.35 -0.26 8.48
C LYS A 50 -20.24 -0.88 7.61
N PHE A 51 -19.72 -0.09 6.69
CA PHE A 51 -18.56 -0.46 5.84
C PHE A 51 -17.25 -0.14 6.57
N ALA A 52 -16.15 -0.74 6.09
CA ALA A 52 -14.82 -0.45 6.60
C ALA A 52 -14.44 1.02 6.34
N THR A 53 -13.73 1.62 7.27
CA THR A 53 -13.27 3.02 7.16
C THR A 53 -12.30 3.19 5.98
N SER A 54 -11.53 2.16 5.65
CA SER A 54 -10.62 2.13 4.49
C SER A 54 -11.34 2.09 3.14
N ASP A 55 -12.54 1.47 3.05
CA ASP A 55 -13.31 1.29 1.81
C ASP A 55 -14.36 2.40 1.65
N TRP A 56 -13.92 3.61 1.39
CA TRP A 56 -14.79 4.79 1.33
C TRP A 56 -15.46 5.02 -0.03
N MET A 57 -14.92 4.44 -1.11
CA MET A 57 -15.51 4.57 -2.45
C MET A 57 -16.74 3.67 -2.62
N LYS A 58 -17.76 4.17 -3.31
CA LYS A 58 -18.96 3.35 -3.63
C LYS A 58 -18.63 2.08 -4.39
N VAL A 59 -17.67 2.12 -5.31
CA VAL A 59 -17.24 0.95 -6.08
C VAL A 59 -16.59 -0.10 -5.19
N GLU A 60 -15.82 0.30 -4.18
CA GLU A 60 -15.24 -0.59 -3.18
C GLU A 60 -16.33 -1.27 -2.34
N GLN A 61 -17.28 -0.48 -1.85
CA GLN A 61 -18.41 -0.94 -1.04
C GLN A 61 -19.35 -1.87 -1.81
N GLU A 62 -19.63 -1.56 -3.08
CA GLU A 62 -20.50 -2.38 -3.94
C GLU A 62 -19.85 -3.71 -4.32
N ARG A 63 -18.55 -3.74 -4.58
CA ARG A 63 -17.81 -4.92 -5.00
C ARG A 63 -17.16 -5.69 -3.86
N GLY A 64 -16.94 -5.04 -2.71
CA GLY A 64 -16.27 -5.61 -1.55
C GLY A 64 -14.77 -5.85 -1.79
N ILE A 65 -14.13 -4.97 -2.56
CA ILE A 65 -12.69 -4.98 -2.85
C ILE A 65 -12.13 -3.57 -2.72
N SER A 66 -10.95 -3.42 -2.12
CA SER A 66 -10.23 -2.16 -2.09
C SER A 66 -9.59 -1.88 -3.46
N VAL A 67 -9.78 -0.69 -3.98
CA VAL A 67 -9.37 -0.24 -5.33
C VAL A 67 -8.21 0.75 -5.25
N THR A 68 -8.15 1.52 -4.17
CA THR A 68 -7.10 2.51 -3.93
C THR A 68 -6.54 2.37 -2.53
N SER A 69 -5.30 2.75 -2.34
CA SER A 69 -4.69 2.78 -1.01
C SER A 69 -5.38 3.81 -0.13
N SER A 70 -5.61 3.48 1.13
CA SER A 70 -6.14 4.40 2.15
C SER A 70 -5.05 4.71 3.16
N VAL A 71 -5.00 5.97 3.61
CA VAL A 71 -4.08 6.43 4.64
C VAL A 71 -4.86 6.68 5.91
N MET A 72 -4.44 6.08 7.01
CA MET A 72 -5.06 6.24 8.32
C MET A 72 -3.97 6.47 9.36
N GLN A 73 -4.28 7.27 10.37
CA GLN A 73 -3.38 7.60 11.46
C GLN A 73 -4.07 7.37 12.80
N PHE A 74 -3.31 6.95 13.78
CA PHE A 74 -3.75 6.85 15.17
C PHE A 74 -2.57 6.93 16.12
N ASP A 75 -2.85 7.27 17.36
CA ASP A 75 -1.88 7.20 18.44
C ASP A 75 -2.05 5.87 19.19
N TYR A 76 -0.93 5.22 19.53
CA TYR A 76 -0.90 4.01 20.32
C TYR A 76 0.30 4.07 21.26
N ASP A 77 0.03 4.01 22.55
CA ASP A 77 1.01 4.34 23.59
C ASP A 77 1.67 5.70 23.31
N ASP A 78 3.01 5.75 23.25
CA ASP A 78 3.79 6.95 22.95
C ASP A 78 4.10 7.12 21.46
N TYR A 79 3.54 6.27 20.59
CA TYR A 79 3.80 6.25 19.16
C TYR A 79 2.65 6.80 18.34
N LYS A 80 3.00 7.51 17.27
CA LYS A 80 2.07 7.86 16.20
C LYS A 80 2.25 6.90 15.04
N ILE A 81 1.21 6.17 14.71
CA ILE A 81 1.21 5.12 13.70
C ILE A 81 0.48 5.59 12.45
N ASN A 82 1.11 5.41 11.30
CA ASN A 82 0.50 5.61 9.99
C ASN A 82 0.31 4.25 9.32
N ILE A 83 -0.93 3.90 9.01
CA ILE A 83 -1.27 2.71 8.24
C ILE A 83 -1.62 3.13 6.81
N LEU A 84 -1.02 2.44 5.84
CA LEU A 84 -1.37 2.53 4.45
C LEU A 84 -1.99 1.20 4.03
N ASP A 85 -3.33 1.16 3.96
CA ASP A 85 -4.05 -0.01 3.49
C ASP A 85 -4.00 -0.04 1.95
N THR A 86 -3.38 -1.06 1.35
CA THR A 86 -3.15 -1.15 -0.09
C THR A 86 -4.23 -1.99 -0.79
N PRO A 87 -4.54 -1.75 -2.08
CA PRO A 87 -5.40 -2.66 -2.81
C PRO A 87 -4.76 -4.06 -2.93
N GLY A 88 -5.58 -5.10 -2.76
CA GLY A 88 -5.11 -6.49 -2.88
C GLY A 88 -5.05 -7.00 -4.31
N HIS A 89 -5.82 -6.40 -5.25
CA HIS A 89 -5.92 -6.87 -6.62
C HIS A 89 -4.74 -6.42 -7.49
N GLU A 90 -4.23 -7.31 -8.35
CA GLU A 90 -3.05 -7.04 -9.19
C GLU A 90 -3.22 -5.88 -10.17
N ASP A 91 -4.43 -5.60 -10.64
CA ASP A 91 -4.72 -4.46 -11.52
C ASP A 91 -4.36 -3.11 -10.87
N PHE A 92 -4.31 -3.04 -9.54
CA PHE A 92 -3.97 -1.84 -8.78
C PHE A 92 -2.56 -1.89 -8.17
N SER A 93 -1.70 -2.78 -8.64
CA SER A 93 -0.33 -2.95 -8.13
C SER A 93 0.48 -1.66 -8.20
N GLU A 94 0.30 -0.82 -9.21
CA GLU A 94 1.01 0.46 -9.34
C GLU A 94 0.73 1.39 -8.14
N ASP A 95 -0.52 1.49 -7.66
CA ASP A 95 -0.85 2.24 -6.46
C ASP A 95 -0.21 1.62 -5.20
N THR A 96 -0.20 0.29 -5.11
CA THR A 96 0.49 -0.44 -4.03
C THR A 96 2.00 -0.17 -4.03
N TYR A 97 2.65 -0.21 -5.18
CA TYR A 97 4.09 0.05 -5.28
C TYR A 97 4.44 1.49 -4.89
N ARG A 98 3.64 2.48 -5.35
CA ARG A 98 3.83 3.88 -4.94
C ARG A 98 3.64 4.07 -3.45
N THR A 99 2.68 3.38 -2.87
CA THR A 99 2.41 3.39 -1.43
C THR A 99 3.56 2.77 -0.64
N LEU A 100 4.15 1.67 -1.12
CA LEU A 100 5.33 1.06 -0.51
C LEU A 100 6.56 1.99 -0.51
N MET A 101 6.63 2.95 -1.42
CA MET A 101 7.69 3.96 -1.40
C MET A 101 7.53 4.97 -0.25
N ALA A 102 6.35 5.07 0.36
CA ALA A 102 6.06 6.03 1.43
C ALA A 102 6.17 5.45 2.84
N VAL A 103 6.46 4.16 2.99
CA VAL A 103 6.50 3.46 4.29
C VAL A 103 7.90 3.08 4.71
N ASP A 104 8.05 2.70 5.97
CA ASP A 104 9.31 2.26 6.58
C ASP A 104 9.31 0.74 6.84
N SER A 105 8.13 0.10 6.90
CA SER A 105 7.95 -1.35 7.00
C SER A 105 6.68 -1.80 6.30
N ALA A 106 6.49 -3.11 6.18
CA ALA A 106 5.27 -3.70 5.63
C ALA A 106 4.73 -4.79 6.55
N VAL A 107 3.42 -4.95 6.57
CA VAL A 107 2.73 -6.07 7.23
C VAL A 107 2.16 -6.97 6.14
N MET A 108 2.71 -8.17 6.03
CA MET A 108 2.28 -9.18 5.09
C MET A 108 1.22 -10.05 5.75
N VAL A 109 0.02 -10.08 5.18
CA VAL A 109 -1.10 -10.90 5.71
C VAL A 109 -1.25 -12.14 4.85
N ILE A 110 -1.25 -13.31 5.50
CA ILE A 110 -1.36 -14.64 4.90
C ILE A 110 -2.61 -15.34 5.44
N ASP A 111 -3.35 -16.03 4.58
CA ASP A 111 -4.47 -16.89 4.96
C ASP A 111 -3.94 -18.24 5.44
N CYS A 112 -4.24 -18.66 6.68
CA CYS A 112 -3.73 -19.91 7.25
C CYS A 112 -4.07 -21.16 6.43
N ALA A 113 -5.17 -21.15 5.68
CA ALA A 113 -5.58 -22.28 4.86
C ALA A 113 -4.92 -22.30 3.47
N LYS A 114 -4.52 -21.12 2.95
CA LYS A 114 -3.99 -21.00 1.59
C LYS A 114 -2.47 -20.89 1.55
N GLY A 115 -1.86 -20.28 2.57
CA GLY A 115 -0.43 -19.98 2.59
C GLY A 115 -0.08 -18.81 1.67
N ILE A 116 1.08 -18.87 1.01
CA ILE A 116 1.58 -17.80 0.14
C ILE A 116 0.91 -17.86 -1.23
N GLU A 117 0.16 -16.82 -1.55
CA GLU A 117 -0.54 -16.67 -2.82
C GLU A 117 0.26 -15.76 -3.80
N PRO A 118 0.03 -15.86 -5.13
CA PRO A 118 0.90 -15.20 -6.14
C PRO A 118 1.07 -13.68 -5.97
N GLN A 119 0.02 -12.97 -5.56
CA GLN A 119 0.11 -11.51 -5.36
C GLN A 119 0.97 -11.18 -4.14
N THR A 120 0.87 -11.96 -3.06
CA THR A 120 1.72 -11.82 -1.87
C THR A 120 3.20 -11.96 -2.25
N LEU A 121 3.54 -12.97 -3.05
CA LEU A 121 4.90 -13.18 -3.53
C LEU A 121 5.43 -12.01 -4.37
N LYS A 122 4.60 -11.44 -5.25
CA LYS A 122 4.97 -10.26 -6.05
C LYS A 122 5.30 -9.06 -5.16
N LEU A 123 4.43 -8.78 -4.17
CA LEU A 123 4.61 -7.65 -3.27
C LEU A 123 5.79 -7.84 -2.32
N PHE A 124 6.00 -9.06 -1.84
CA PHE A 124 7.18 -9.41 -1.05
C PHE A 124 8.49 -9.08 -1.79
N LYS A 125 8.60 -9.50 -3.05
CA LYS A 125 9.78 -9.20 -3.88
C LYS A 125 10.06 -7.71 -3.98
N VAL A 126 9.02 -6.89 -4.08
CA VAL A 126 9.16 -5.43 -4.08
C VAL A 126 9.70 -4.90 -2.76
N CYS A 127 9.15 -5.37 -1.65
CA CYS A 127 9.64 -5.00 -0.31
C CYS A 127 11.12 -5.38 -0.16
N LYS A 128 11.51 -6.60 -0.53
CA LYS A 128 12.91 -7.07 -0.45
C LYS A 128 13.85 -6.23 -1.32
N MET A 129 13.47 -5.95 -2.57
CA MET A 129 14.27 -5.08 -3.47
C MET A 129 14.47 -3.65 -2.91
N ARG A 130 13.54 -3.18 -2.10
CA ARG A 130 13.56 -1.84 -1.49
C ARG A 130 14.12 -1.80 -0.08
N GLY A 131 14.53 -2.95 0.47
CA GLY A 131 15.00 -3.05 1.84
C GLY A 131 13.94 -2.67 2.88
N ILE A 132 12.66 -2.99 2.60
CA ILE A 132 11.54 -2.72 3.52
C ILE A 132 11.37 -3.93 4.44
N PRO A 133 11.58 -3.81 5.76
CA PRO A 133 11.33 -4.87 6.73
C PRO A 133 9.89 -5.35 6.72
N ILE A 134 9.68 -6.66 6.90
CA ILE A 134 8.36 -7.27 6.80
C ILE A 134 8.00 -7.95 8.11
N PHE A 135 6.79 -7.69 8.59
CA PHE A 135 6.10 -8.40 9.67
C PHE A 135 5.04 -9.29 9.04
N THR A 136 4.98 -10.55 9.43
CA THR A 136 4.02 -11.52 8.88
C THR A 136 2.89 -11.78 9.85
N PHE A 137 1.64 -11.63 9.41
CA PHE A 137 0.43 -11.95 10.17
C PHE A 137 -0.32 -13.10 9.49
N ILE A 138 -0.31 -14.28 10.09
CA ILE A 138 -1.06 -15.47 9.63
C ILE A 138 -2.47 -15.37 10.19
N ASN A 139 -3.42 -15.08 9.30
CA ASN A 139 -4.79 -14.72 9.62
C ASN A 139 -5.75 -15.90 9.45
N LYS A 140 -6.93 -15.80 10.08
CA LYS A 140 -8.07 -16.72 9.97
C LYS A 140 -7.92 -18.05 10.71
N LEU A 141 -7.18 -18.10 11.79
CA LEU A 141 -7.09 -19.29 12.64
C LEU A 141 -8.42 -19.74 13.28
N ASP A 142 -9.47 -18.91 13.19
CA ASP A 142 -10.84 -19.30 13.47
C ASP A 142 -11.37 -20.38 12.51
N ARG A 143 -10.60 -20.75 11.49
CA ARG A 143 -10.87 -21.80 10.51
C ARG A 143 -9.77 -22.85 10.50
N VAL A 144 -10.10 -24.03 9.99
CA VAL A 144 -9.10 -25.08 9.75
C VAL A 144 -8.17 -24.63 8.62
N GLY A 145 -6.88 -24.65 8.86
CA GLY A 145 -5.82 -24.27 7.93
C GLY A 145 -4.70 -25.31 7.89
N LYS A 146 -3.55 -24.89 7.39
CA LYS A 146 -2.29 -25.64 7.43
C LYS A 146 -1.72 -25.58 8.84
N GLU A 147 -0.91 -26.60 9.20
CA GLU A 147 -0.22 -26.62 10.49
C GLU A 147 0.79 -25.46 10.60
N PRO A 148 1.03 -24.93 11.82
CA PRO A 148 1.94 -23.81 12.02
C PRO A 148 3.33 -24.00 11.41
N PHE A 149 3.96 -25.15 11.63
CA PHE A 149 5.27 -25.47 11.05
C PHE A 149 5.25 -25.51 9.52
N GLU A 150 4.19 -26.09 8.92
CA GLU A 150 4.03 -26.11 7.46
C GLU A 150 3.98 -24.68 6.88
N LEU A 151 3.33 -23.76 7.59
CA LEU A 151 3.26 -22.35 7.16
C LEU A 151 4.60 -21.62 7.30
N LEU A 152 5.34 -21.88 8.37
CA LEU A 152 6.68 -21.32 8.56
C LEU A 152 7.65 -21.81 7.48
N ASP A 153 7.69 -23.13 7.24
CA ASP A 153 8.50 -23.76 6.18
C ASP A 153 8.15 -23.17 4.80
N GLU A 154 6.84 -23.03 4.48
CA GLU A 154 6.40 -22.45 3.22
C GLU A 154 6.88 -20.99 3.05
N ILE A 155 6.86 -20.20 4.13
CA ILE A 155 7.36 -18.81 4.12
C ILE A 155 8.87 -18.82 3.84
N GLU A 156 9.63 -19.61 4.57
CA GLU A 156 11.09 -19.69 4.43
C GLU A 156 11.52 -20.17 3.06
N GLU A 157 10.94 -21.27 2.56
CA GLU A 157 11.29 -21.84 1.26
C GLU A 157 10.87 -20.94 0.10
N THR A 158 9.65 -20.36 0.16
CA THR A 158 9.12 -19.58 -0.95
C THR A 158 9.70 -18.18 -1.02
N LEU A 159 9.92 -17.53 0.13
CA LEU A 159 10.37 -16.15 0.20
C LEU A 159 11.88 -16.01 0.43
N ASN A 160 12.56 -17.09 0.83
CA ASN A 160 13.97 -17.09 1.22
C ASN A 160 14.24 -16.00 2.27
N ILE A 161 13.53 -16.10 3.40
CA ILE A 161 13.59 -15.23 4.57
C ILE A 161 13.39 -16.10 5.81
N GLU A 162 14.13 -15.85 6.87
CA GLU A 162 13.96 -16.53 8.13
C GLU A 162 12.66 -16.13 8.83
N THR A 163 12.03 -17.06 9.55
CA THR A 163 10.83 -16.79 10.34
C THR A 163 11.12 -16.84 11.83
N TYR A 164 10.52 -15.91 12.57
CA TYR A 164 10.54 -15.95 14.03
C TYR A 164 9.11 -15.84 14.58
N PRO A 165 8.49 -16.96 15.01
CA PRO A 165 7.15 -16.89 15.58
C PRO A 165 7.17 -16.14 16.91
N MET A 166 6.39 -15.07 17.01
CA MET A 166 6.26 -14.25 18.21
C MET A 166 5.22 -14.81 19.19
N ASN A 167 4.25 -15.52 18.66
CA ASN A 167 3.24 -16.25 19.41
C ASN A 167 3.00 -17.62 18.79
N TRP A 168 2.33 -18.52 19.52
CA TRP A 168 2.01 -19.87 19.05
C TRP A 168 0.53 -20.19 19.27
N PRO A 169 -0.20 -20.75 18.27
CA PRO A 169 -1.62 -21.02 18.40
C PRO A 169 -1.88 -22.31 19.18
N ILE A 170 -2.95 -22.31 19.97
CA ILE A 170 -3.48 -23.50 20.65
C ILE A 170 -4.68 -24.00 19.85
N GLY A 171 -4.45 -24.97 18.97
CA GLY A 171 -5.45 -25.51 18.06
C GLY A 171 -5.82 -24.59 16.91
N MET A 172 -6.79 -25.01 16.08
CA MET A 172 -7.33 -24.28 14.93
C MET A 172 -8.82 -24.56 14.73
N GLY A 173 -9.54 -23.64 14.08
CA GLY A 173 -10.95 -23.81 13.74
C GLY A 173 -11.82 -24.02 14.98
N GLN A 174 -12.46 -25.17 15.10
CA GLN A 174 -13.34 -25.45 16.25
C GLN A 174 -12.58 -25.77 17.54
N SER A 175 -11.35 -26.28 17.43
CA SER A 175 -10.45 -26.55 18.56
C SER A 175 -9.58 -25.36 18.93
N PHE A 176 -9.73 -24.22 18.25
CA PHE A 176 -8.95 -23.03 18.53
C PHE A 176 -9.31 -22.47 19.92
N PHE A 177 -8.36 -22.55 20.84
CA PHE A 177 -8.50 -22.09 22.21
C PHE A 177 -7.91 -20.69 22.40
N GLY A 178 -6.73 -20.43 21.86
CA GLY A 178 -6.01 -19.21 22.11
C GLY A 178 -4.63 -19.15 21.47
N ILE A 179 -3.84 -18.15 21.85
CA ILE A 179 -2.41 -18.06 21.52
C ILE A 179 -1.57 -18.02 22.79
N ILE A 180 -0.35 -18.52 22.66
CA ILE A 180 0.70 -18.36 23.65
C ILE A 180 1.63 -17.26 23.16
N ASP A 181 1.75 -16.16 23.91
CA ASP A 181 2.77 -15.15 23.68
C ASP A 181 4.12 -15.67 24.20
N ARG A 182 5.10 -15.77 23.33
CA ARG A 182 6.42 -16.36 23.68
C ARG A 182 7.23 -15.47 24.62
N LYS A 183 7.11 -14.14 24.47
CA LYS A 183 7.88 -13.17 25.27
C LYS A 183 7.37 -13.09 26.71
N SER A 184 6.06 -12.98 26.88
CA SER A 184 5.43 -12.86 28.20
C SER A 184 5.09 -14.19 28.85
N LYS A 185 5.15 -15.30 28.10
CA LYS A 185 4.70 -16.65 28.50
C LYS A 185 3.28 -16.63 29.03
N THR A 186 2.41 -15.93 28.31
CA THR A 186 0.99 -15.82 28.66
C THR A 186 0.13 -16.43 27.58
N ILE A 187 -1.00 -17.00 27.96
CA ILE A 187 -2.03 -17.49 27.07
C ILE A 187 -3.16 -16.47 27.02
N GLU A 188 -3.49 -16.02 25.83
CA GLU A 188 -4.66 -15.19 25.53
C GLU A 188 -5.78 -16.10 25.01
N PRO A 189 -6.84 -16.39 25.82
CA PRO A 189 -7.93 -17.28 25.42
C PRO A 189 -8.84 -16.64 24.36
N PHE A 190 -9.35 -17.45 23.40
CA PHE A 190 -10.19 -17.00 22.31
C PHE A 190 -11.66 -16.78 22.69
N ARG A 191 -12.17 -17.60 23.59
CA ARG A 191 -13.56 -17.54 24.01
C ARG A 191 -13.62 -17.11 25.45
N ASP A 192 -14.27 -15.98 25.65
CA ASP A 192 -14.71 -15.41 26.91
C ASP A 192 -13.67 -14.73 27.80
N GLU A 193 -14.23 -13.82 28.52
CA GLU A 193 -14.05 -13.29 29.86
C GLU A 193 -13.09 -14.08 30.79
N GLU A 194 -12.44 -15.14 30.29
CA GLU A 194 -11.39 -15.86 30.98
C GLU A 194 -10.13 -15.00 31.09
N ASN A 195 -9.56 -14.97 32.27
CA ASN A 195 -8.34 -14.22 32.56
C ASN A 195 -7.17 -14.76 31.73
N ILE A 196 -6.22 -13.91 31.43
CA ILE A 196 -4.93 -14.32 30.87
C ILE A 196 -4.32 -15.38 31.79
N LEU A 197 -3.95 -16.52 31.21
CA LEU A 197 -3.27 -17.60 31.93
C LEU A 197 -1.75 -17.41 31.83
N HIS A 198 -1.02 -17.83 32.86
CA HIS A 198 0.43 -17.67 32.92
C HIS A 198 1.13 -19.04 32.84
N LEU A 199 2.21 -19.09 32.09
CA LEU A 199 3.08 -20.24 32.00
C LEU A 199 4.39 -19.96 32.77
N ASN A 200 4.89 -20.97 33.47
CA ASN A 200 6.22 -20.92 34.09
C ASN A 200 7.34 -21.08 33.05
N ASP A 201 8.59 -21.13 33.48
CA ASP A 201 9.75 -21.26 32.58
C ASP A 201 9.80 -22.61 31.85
N ASP A 202 9.15 -23.63 32.36
CA ASP A 202 9.06 -24.98 31.77
C ASP A 202 7.78 -25.14 30.91
N PHE A 203 7.08 -24.03 30.61
CA PHE A 203 5.80 -23.97 29.86
C PHE A 203 4.63 -24.72 30.52
N GLU A 204 4.67 -24.91 31.84
CA GLU A 204 3.56 -25.46 32.60
C GLU A 204 2.66 -24.30 33.11
N LEU A 205 1.36 -24.54 33.15
CA LEU A 205 0.43 -23.57 33.71
C LEU A 205 0.68 -23.35 35.21
N GLU A 206 0.74 -22.07 35.61
CA GLU A 206 0.89 -21.70 37.02
C GLU A 206 -0.40 -21.93 37.84
N GLU A 207 -1.54 -22.08 37.16
CA GLU A 207 -2.88 -22.25 37.75
C GLU A 207 -3.52 -23.55 37.26
N ASP A 208 -4.33 -24.19 38.11
CA ASP A 208 -5.15 -25.33 37.70
C ASP A 208 -6.23 -24.86 36.71
N HIS A 209 -6.14 -25.29 35.46
CA HIS A 209 -7.09 -24.95 34.41
C HIS A 209 -7.47 -26.21 33.59
N ALA A 210 -8.72 -26.25 33.13
CA ALA A 210 -9.24 -27.43 32.40
C ALA A 210 -8.51 -27.67 31.08
N ILE A 211 -7.86 -26.68 30.51
CA ILE A 211 -7.09 -26.75 29.24
C ILE A 211 -5.92 -27.73 29.34
N THR A 212 -5.36 -27.94 30.51
CA THR A 212 -4.25 -28.91 30.69
C THR A 212 -4.60 -30.34 30.27
N ASN A 213 -5.89 -30.66 30.14
CA ASN A 213 -6.37 -31.93 29.65
C ASN A 213 -6.80 -31.90 28.17
N ASP A 214 -6.56 -30.81 27.47
CA ASP A 214 -6.89 -30.67 26.04
C ASP A 214 -5.69 -31.08 25.18
N SER A 215 -5.91 -31.99 24.25
CA SER A 215 -4.85 -32.48 23.36
C SER A 215 -4.26 -31.37 22.45
N ALA A 216 -5.05 -30.33 22.12
CA ALA A 216 -4.54 -29.20 21.35
C ALA A 216 -3.57 -28.36 22.19
N PHE A 217 -3.79 -28.25 23.49
CA PHE A 217 -2.87 -27.56 24.38
C PHE A 217 -1.56 -28.38 24.56
N GLU A 218 -1.67 -29.71 24.83
CA GLU A 218 -0.48 -30.55 24.91
C GLU A 218 0.38 -30.48 23.64
N GLN A 219 -0.25 -30.56 22.47
CA GLN A 219 0.43 -30.44 21.19
C GLN A 219 1.10 -29.04 21.04
N ALA A 220 0.40 -27.94 21.35
CA ALA A 220 0.94 -26.60 21.24
C ALA A 220 2.15 -26.37 22.15
N ILE A 221 2.14 -26.94 23.36
CA ILE A 221 3.30 -26.87 24.27
C ILE A 221 4.49 -27.68 23.73
N GLU A 222 4.27 -28.93 23.25
CA GLU A 222 5.33 -29.73 22.62
C GLU A 222 5.94 -28.98 21.41
N GLU A 223 5.11 -28.44 20.54
CA GLU A 223 5.56 -27.67 19.38
C GLU A 223 6.33 -26.40 19.78
N LEU A 224 5.86 -25.68 20.80
CA LEU A 224 6.53 -24.48 21.30
C LEU A 224 7.88 -24.80 21.93
N MET A 225 7.99 -25.91 22.67
CA MET A 225 9.27 -26.37 23.21
C MET A 225 10.27 -26.71 22.10
N LEU A 226 9.82 -27.31 20.99
CA LEU A 226 10.68 -27.54 19.81
C LEU A 226 11.15 -26.23 19.19
N VAL A 227 10.28 -25.23 19.10
CA VAL A 227 10.63 -23.89 18.60
C VAL A 227 11.68 -23.21 19.50
N GLU A 228 11.55 -23.36 20.82
CA GLU A 228 12.53 -22.79 21.78
C GLU A 228 13.88 -23.51 21.76
N GLU A 229 13.87 -24.85 21.61
CA GLU A 229 15.11 -25.64 21.53
C GLU A 229 15.87 -25.44 20.21
N ALA A 230 15.14 -25.29 19.10
CA ALA A 230 15.72 -25.11 17.76
C ALA A 230 16.01 -23.65 17.42
N GLY A 231 15.33 -22.71 18.09
CA GLY A 231 15.33 -21.29 17.75
C GLY A 231 16.54 -20.53 18.29
N GLU A 232 17.09 -19.67 17.46
CA GLU A 232 17.99 -18.61 17.89
C GLU A 232 17.18 -17.49 18.58
N ALA A 233 17.87 -16.62 19.33
CA ALA A 233 17.23 -15.43 19.90
C ALA A 233 16.77 -14.50 18.77
N PHE A 234 15.67 -13.77 19.01
CA PHE A 234 15.17 -12.78 18.05
C PHE A 234 16.27 -11.78 17.65
N ASP A 235 16.56 -11.72 16.35
CA ASP A 235 17.55 -10.81 15.79
C ASP A 235 16.87 -9.60 15.12
N ASN A 236 16.92 -8.47 15.81
CA ASN A 236 16.34 -7.23 15.29
C ASN A 236 17.12 -6.65 14.09
N ASP A 237 18.43 -6.91 13.99
CA ASP A 237 19.22 -6.45 12.84
C ASP A 237 18.85 -7.25 11.58
N ALA A 238 18.61 -8.56 11.72
CA ALA A 238 18.09 -9.41 10.65
C ALA A 238 16.68 -8.99 10.20
N LEU A 239 15.81 -8.57 11.13
CA LEU A 239 14.52 -7.98 10.77
C LEU A 239 14.72 -6.69 9.96
N LEU A 240 15.53 -5.76 10.43
CA LEU A 240 15.75 -4.47 9.78
C LEU A 240 16.45 -4.58 8.42
N SER A 241 17.27 -5.62 8.21
CA SER A 241 17.88 -5.93 6.90
C SER A 241 16.91 -6.63 5.94
N GLY A 242 15.79 -7.16 6.43
CA GLY A 242 14.82 -7.91 5.64
C GLY A 242 15.19 -9.38 5.43
N ASP A 243 16.05 -9.94 6.28
CA ASP A 243 16.47 -11.35 6.25
C ASP A 243 15.64 -12.22 7.21
N LEU A 244 14.95 -11.60 8.17
CA LEU A 244 14.04 -12.24 9.12
C LEU A 244 12.68 -11.55 9.13
N THR A 245 11.60 -12.32 9.31
CA THR A 245 10.25 -11.81 9.56
C THR A 245 9.69 -12.34 10.88
N PRO A 246 9.27 -11.45 11.81
CA PRO A 246 8.49 -11.89 12.96
C PRO A 246 7.10 -12.34 12.49
N VAL A 247 6.67 -13.52 12.94
CA VAL A 247 5.42 -14.15 12.53
C VAL A 247 4.43 -14.14 13.69
N PHE A 248 3.22 -13.68 13.40
CA PHE A 248 2.10 -13.63 14.35
C PHE A 248 0.95 -14.49 13.83
N PHE A 249 0.44 -15.36 14.66
CA PHE A 249 -0.74 -16.14 14.39
C PHE A 249 -1.97 -15.47 15.02
N GLY A 250 -3.09 -15.42 14.28
CA GLY A 250 -4.29 -14.78 14.81
C GLY A 250 -5.52 -14.89 13.91
N SER A 251 -6.59 -14.20 14.32
CA SER A 251 -7.80 -14.00 13.53
C SER A 251 -8.28 -12.56 13.68
N ALA A 252 -8.12 -11.77 12.63
CA ALA A 252 -8.60 -10.40 12.60
C ALA A 252 -10.13 -10.33 12.78
N LEU A 253 -10.89 -11.29 12.20
CA LEU A 253 -12.35 -11.31 12.34
C LEU A 253 -12.78 -11.52 13.80
N ALA A 254 -12.06 -12.38 14.50
CA ALA A 254 -12.36 -12.75 15.88
C ALA A 254 -11.66 -11.86 16.93
N ASN A 255 -10.97 -10.80 16.52
CA ASN A 255 -10.21 -9.87 17.36
C ASN A 255 -9.01 -10.50 18.08
N PHE A 256 -8.36 -11.48 17.48
CA PHE A 256 -7.47 -12.36 18.20
C PHE A 256 -6.03 -12.24 17.68
N GLY A 257 -5.05 -12.15 18.59
CA GLY A 257 -3.63 -11.93 18.25
C GLY A 257 -3.31 -10.55 17.67
N VAL A 258 -4.33 -9.69 17.48
CA VAL A 258 -4.14 -8.37 16.85
C VAL A 258 -3.46 -7.39 17.82
N GLN A 259 -3.86 -7.43 19.10
CA GLN A 259 -3.23 -6.59 20.12
C GLN A 259 -1.80 -7.05 20.40
N ASN A 260 -1.57 -8.37 20.48
CA ASN A 260 -0.24 -8.95 20.59
C ASN A 260 0.67 -8.48 19.44
N PHE A 261 0.17 -8.54 18.18
CA PHE A 261 0.87 -7.99 17.03
C PHE A 261 1.18 -6.50 17.20
N LEU A 262 0.21 -5.68 17.60
CA LEU A 262 0.38 -4.23 17.69
C LEU A 262 1.43 -3.84 18.75
N ASN A 263 1.41 -4.51 19.90
CA ASN A 263 2.41 -4.32 20.97
C ASN A 263 3.82 -4.64 20.47
N ALA A 264 4.01 -5.80 19.86
CA ALA A 264 5.31 -6.18 19.32
C ALA A 264 5.74 -5.30 18.14
N TYR A 265 4.78 -4.85 17.31
CA TYR A 265 5.07 -3.96 16.20
C TYR A 265 5.69 -2.64 16.67
N VAL A 266 5.15 -1.99 17.68
CA VAL A 266 5.70 -0.70 18.17
C VAL A 266 7.08 -0.87 18.79
N ASP A 267 7.37 -2.04 19.39
CA ASP A 267 8.67 -2.37 19.98
C ASP A 267 9.76 -2.56 18.90
N PHE A 268 9.44 -3.25 17.80
CA PHE A 268 10.44 -3.74 16.83
C PHE A 268 10.42 -3.01 15.47
N ALA A 269 9.33 -2.31 15.15
CA ALA A 269 9.24 -1.62 13.87
C ALA A 269 10.28 -0.51 13.73
N PRO A 270 10.85 -0.32 12.52
CA PRO A 270 11.84 0.72 12.30
C PRO A 270 11.27 2.12 12.58
N MET A 271 12.14 3.02 12.96
CA MET A 271 11.89 4.46 12.86
C MET A 271 11.97 4.89 11.39
N PRO A 272 11.55 6.13 11.06
CA PRO A 272 11.68 6.65 9.70
C PRO A 272 13.13 6.53 9.17
N ASN A 273 13.26 6.00 7.94
CA ASN A 273 14.54 5.75 7.31
C ASN A 273 15.01 6.94 6.45
N ALA A 274 16.33 7.07 6.30
CA ALA A 274 16.93 8.00 5.34
C ALA A 274 16.50 7.66 3.89
N ARG A 275 16.45 8.67 3.03
CA ARG A 275 16.01 8.54 1.63
C ARG A 275 17.05 9.07 0.66
N GLN A 276 17.26 8.33 -0.42
CA GLN A 276 18.15 8.74 -1.51
C GLN A 276 17.44 9.73 -2.45
N THR A 277 18.19 10.72 -2.93
CA THR A 277 17.75 11.67 -3.95
C THR A 277 18.26 11.28 -5.33
N LYS A 278 17.76 11.95 -6.39
CA LYS A 278 18.28 11.80 -7.76
C LYS A 278 19.72 12.26 -7.89
N GLU A 279 20.11 13.20 -7.06
CA GLU A 279 21.44 13.78 -6.99
C GLU A 279 22.40 12.95 -6.12
N GLU A 280 22.02 11.71 -5.76
CA GLU A 280 22.81 10.77 -4.94
C GLU A 280 23.12 11.29 -3.53
N VAL A 281 22.29 12.21 -3.01
CA VAL A 281 22.39 12.72 -1.64
C VAL A 281 21.45 11.91 -0.76
N GLU A 282 21.96 11.43 0.37
CA GLU A 282 21.13 10.81 1.39
C GLU A 282 20.54 11.88 2.31
N VAL A 283 19.23 11.89 2.46
CA VAL A 283 18.48 12.80 3.34
C VAL A 283 18.07 12.05 4.59
N SER A 284 18.62 12.48 5.72
CA SER A 284 18.32 11.88 7.02
C SER A 284 16.98 12.39 7.57
N PRO A 285 16.16 11.56 8.23
CA PRO A 285 14.94 12.02 8.91
C PRO A 285 15.22 13.02 10.02
N PHE A 286 16.45 13.08 10.51
CA PHE A 286 16.89 14.00 11.57
C PHE A 286 17.47 15.32 11.05
N ASP A 287 17.52 15.52 9.73
CA ASP A 287 17.95 16.80 9.15
C ASP A 287 16.96 17.91 9.53
N ASP A 288 17.47 19.09 9.91
CA ASP A 288 16.64 20.22 10.31
C ASP A 288 15.79 20.80 9.15
N SER A 289 16.27 20.63 7.91
CA SER A 289 15.61 21.17 6.72
C SER A 289 14.42 20.32 6.33
N PHE A 290 13.26 20.94 6.18
CA PHE A 290 12.06 20.27 5.74
C PHE A 290 12.19 19.74 4.31
N SER A 291 11.79 18.48 4.12
CA SER A 291 11.56 17.90 2.81
C SER A 291 10.46 16.83 2.85
N GLY A 292 9.83 16.64 1.70
CA GLY A 292 8.82 15.60 1.52
C GLY A 292 8.52 15.34 0.05
N PHE A 293 7.85 14.24 -0.25
CA PHE A 293 7.42 13.90 -1.60
C PHE A 293 5.97 13.46 -1.68
N ILE A 294 5.34 13.74 -2.82
CA ILE A 294 3.95 13.36 -3.11
C ILE A 294 3.96 11.94 -3.68
N PHE A 295 3.35 10.99 -2.98
CA PHE A 295 3.26 9.60 -3.46
C PHE A 295 1.88 9.23 -4.01
N LYS A 296 0.85 10.01 -3.66
CA LYS A 296 -0.53 9.76 -4.07
C LYS A 296 -1.30 11.06 -4.23
N ILE A 297 -2.24 11.07 -5.17
CA ILE A 297 -3.22 12.14 -5.35
C ILE A 297 -4.60 11.52 -5.42
N GLN A 298 -5.56 12.12 -4.74
CA GLN A 298 -6.95 11.68 -4.70
C GLN A 298 -7.89 12.86 -4.86
N ALA A 299 -8.81 12.77 -5.82
CA ALA A 299 -9.88 13.76 -5.99
C ALA A 299 -11.21 13.22 -5.46
N ASN A 300 -12.14 14.14 -5.20
CA ASN A 300 -13.54 13.84 -4.86
C ASN A 300 -13.75 12.90 -3.66
N MET A 301 -12.86 12.93 -2.67
CA MET A 301 -13.02 12.14 -1.43
C MET A 301 -14.30 12.48 -0.67
N ASP A 302 -14.76 13.73 -0.76
CA ASP A 302 -16.06 14.14 -0.26
C ASP A 302 -16.98 14.46 -1.46
N PRO A 303 -18.10 13.74 -1.64
CA PRO A 303 -19.06 14.01 -2.72
C PRO A 303 -19.63 15.42 -2.70
N LYS A 304 -19.65 16.09 -1.53
CA LYS A 304 -20.16 17.46 -1.35
C LYS A 304 -19.12 18.53 -1.67
N HIS A 305 -17.85 18.20 -1.49
CA HIS A 305 -16.71 19.07 -1.72
C HIS A 305 -15.81 18.45 -2.78
N ARG A 306 -15.68 19.09 -3.94
CA ARG A 306 -14.79 18.63 -5.02
C ARG A 306 -13.34 18.97 -4.70
N ASP A 307 -12.88 18.46 -3.55
CA ASP A 307 -11.52 18.64 -3.09
C ASP A 307 -10.59 17.64 -3.75
N ARG A 308 -9.37 18.09 -4.03
CA ARG A 308 -8.27 17.26 -4.45
C ARG A 308 -7.20 17.32 -3.35
N ILE A 309 -6.71 16.16 -2.94
CA ILE A 309 -5.72 16.03 -1.89
C ILE A 309 -4.49 15.32 -2.45
N ALA A 310 -3.32 15.92 -2.25
CA ALA A 310 -2.03 15.31 -2.51
C ALA A 310 -1.47 14.77 -1.19
N PHE A 311 -1.20 13.47 -1.13
CA PHE A 311 -0.63 12.81 0.05
C PHE A 311 0.88 12.92 -0.02
N MET A 312 1.45 13.55 1.01
CA MET A 312 2.87 13.79 1.12
C MET A 312 3.47 13.01 2.29
N ARG A 313 4.52 12.26 2.03
CA ARG A 313 5.41 11.72 3.05
C ARG A 313 6.41 12.80 3.45
N VAL A 314 6.46 13.15 4.72
CA VAL A 314 7.53 13.99 5.28
C VAL A 314 8.78 13.13 5.45
N VAL A 315 9.90 13.56 4.89
CA VAL A 315 11.18 12.80 4.89
C VAL A 315 12.15 13.38 5.89
N SER A 316 12.24 14.69 6.00
CA SER A 316 13.14 15.36 6.94
C SER A 316 12.55 16.63 7.52
N GLY A 317 13.08 17.06 8.65
CA GLY A 317 12.71 18.29 9.34
C GLY A 317 11.27 18.28 9.84
N ALA A 318 10.76 19.47 10.10
CA ALA A 318 9.40 19.68 10.56
C ALA A 318 8.58 20.50 9.55
N PHE A 319 7.37 20.05 9.31
CA PHE A 319 6.33 20.78 8.61
C PHE A 319 5.60 21.68 9.59
N GLU A 320 5.48 22.96 9.24
CA GLU A 320 4.65 23.93 9.95
C GLU A 320 3.64 24.52 8.99
N ARG A 321 2.37 24.56 9.39
CA ARG A 321 1.31 25.13 8.56
C ARG A 321 1.61 26.58 8.25
N GLY A 322 1.58 26.93 6.98
CA GLY A 322 1.90 28.28 6.52
C GLY A 322 3.38 28.50 6.19
N MET A 323 4.22 27.46 6.27
CA MET A 323 5.60 27.53 5.85
C MET A 323 5.74 27.74 4.35
N ASP A 324 6.86 28.33 3.95
CA ASP A 324 7.23 28.49 2.54
C ASP A 324 8.05 27.26 2.09
N VAL A 325 7.64 26.66 0.98
CA VAL A 325 8.35 25.52 0.36
C VAL A 325 8.58 25.78 -1.12
N THR A 326 9.57 25.11 -1.68
CA THR A 326 9.84 25.11 -3.12
C THR A 326 9.39 23.79 -3.72
N LEU A 327 8.53 23.82 -4.73
CA LEU A 327 8.19 22.67 -5.56
C LEU A 327 9.31 22.47 -6.59
N GLN A 328 10.12 21.44 -6.43
CA GLN A 328 11.35 21.24 -7.20
C GLN A 328 11.12 21.13 -8.70
N ARG A 329 10.12 20.37 -9.16
CA ARG A 329 9.81 20.20 -10.59
C ARG A 329 9.65 21.54 -11.33
N THR A 330 9.06 22.54 -10.71
CA THR A 330 8.79 23.84 -11.33
C THR A 330 9.65 24.99 -10.78
N ASN A 331 10.47 24.69 -9.77
CA ASN A 331 11.25 25.67 -8.99
C ASN A 331 10.41 26.86 -8.47
N LYS A 332 9.11 26.61 -8.18
CA LYS A 332 8.19 27.62 -7.68
C LYS A 332 8.09 27.58 -6.17
N LYS A 333 8.25 28.74 -5.54
CA LYS A 333 7.96 28.91 -4.11
C LYS A 333 6.46 29.03 -3.90
N GLN A 334 5.99 28.34 -2.87
CA GLN A 334 4.59 28.37 -2.48
C GLN A 334 4.43 28.23 -0.97
N LYS A 335 3.31 28.71 -0.45
CA LYS A 335 2.97 28.63 0.95
C LYS A 335 1.94 27.53 1.20
N ILE A 336 2.22 26.61 2.12
CA ILE A 336 1.28 25.54 2.46
C ILE A 336 0.36 26.01 3.58
N THR A 337 -0.84 26.45 3.22
CA THR A 337 -1.82 27.03 4.16
C THR A 337 -2.92 26.06 4.58
N ARG A 338 -3.17 25.03 3.77
CA ARG A 338 -4.23 24.03 3.98
C ARG A 338 -3.65 22.63 3.94
N SER A 339 -3.65 21.97 5.10
CA SER A 339 -3.16 20.61 5.30
C SER A 339 -4.13 19.83 6.18
N THR A 340 -4.19 18.53 6.00
CA THR A 340 -5.09 17.64 6.73
C THR A 340 -4.39 16.35 7.12
N SER A 341 -4.77 15.78 8.27
CA SER A 341 -4.49 14.40 8.66
C SER A 341 -5.67 13.49 8.32
N PHE A 342 -5.46 12.21 8.48
CA PHE A 342 -6.43 11.16 8.19
C PHE A 342 -6.64 10.30 9.44
N MET A 343 -7.22 10.92 10.47
CA MET A 343 -7.57 10.24 11.72
C MET A 343 -8.87 9.46 11.49
N ALA A 344 -8.75 8.18 11.19
CA ALA A 344 -9.88 7.26 11.01
C ALA A 344 -11.11 7.87 10.30
N ASP A 345 -12.12 8.31 11.05
CA ASP A 345 -13.37 8.87 10.51
C ASP A 345 -13.32 10.39 10.27
N ASP A 346 -12.31 11.11 10.80
CA ASP A 346 -12.25 12.59 10.79
C ASP A 346 -11.02 13.13 10.08
N LYS A 347 -11.23 14.22 9.32
CA LYS A 347 -10.16 15.02 8.72
C LYS A 347 -9.85 16.19 9.62
N GLU A 348 -8.69 16.16 10.25
CA GLU A 348 -8.23 17.25 11.09
C GLU A 348 -7.21 18.13 10.38
N THR A 349 -7.18 19.42 10.72
CA THR A 349 -6.17 20.33 10.19
C THR A 349 -4.82 20.04 10.85
N VAL A 350 -3.81 19.70 10.04
CA VAL A 350 -2.43 19.50 10.52
C VAL A 350 -1.74 20.84 10.62
N ASN A 351 -1.28 21.20 11.80
CA ASN A 351 -0.47 22.39 12.03
C ASN A 351 1.03 22.07 12.06
N HIS A 352 1.39 20.87 12.52
CA HIS A 352 2.76 20.39 12.70
C HIS A 352 2.86 18.91 12.30
N ALA A 353 3.94 18.54 11.62
CA ALA A 353 4.28 17.16 11.31
C ALA A 353 5.79 17.02 11.15
N VAL A 354 6.33 15.84 11.40
CA VAL A 354 7.78 15.56 11.34
C VAL A 354 8.08 14.41 10.37
N ALA A 355 9.34 14.16 10.12
CA ALA A 355 9.76 13.02 9.32
C ALA A 355 9.08 11.73 9.81
N GLY A 356 8.53 10.95 8.89
CA GLY A 356 7.71 9.78 9.20
C GLY A 356 6.22 10.03 9.04
N ASP A 357 5.73 11.23 9.25
CA ASP A 357 4.32 11.55 9.10
C ASP A 357 3.87 11.57 7.62
N ILE A 358 2.60 11.27 7.41
CA ILE A 358 1.91 11.45 6.13
C ILE A 358 0.85 12.51 6.31
N ILE A 359 0.89 13.55 5.48
CA ILE A 359 -0.08 14.64 5.50
C ILE A 359 -0.74 14.83 4.14
N GLY A 360 -2.00 15.25 4.15
CA GLY A 360 -2.73 15.63 2.96
C GLY A 360 -2.60 17.13 2.68
N LEU A 361 -2.21 17.50 1.49
CA LEU A 361 -2.17 18.87 1.02
C LEU A 361 -3.35 19.12 0.10
N TYR A 362 -4.17 20.14 0.40
CA TYR A 362 -5.23 20.55 -0.52
C TYR A 362 -4.61 21.14 -1.78
N ASP A 363 -5.00 20.57 -2.91
CA ASP A 363 -4.41 20.84 -4.21
C ASP A 363 -5.43 21.40 -5.20
N THR A 364 -5.02 22.40 -5.97
CA THR A 364 -5.81 22.99 -7.05
C THR A 364 -5.42 22.48 -8.43
N GLY A 365 -4.60 21.43 -8.51
CA GLY A 365 -4.07 20.84 -9.74
C GLY A 365 -2.60 21.15 -10.00
N ASN A 366 -1.88 21.63 -8.98
CA ASN A 366 -0.47 22.00 -9.11
C ASN A 366 0.49 20.83 -8.85
N TYR A 367 0.11 19.88 -7.97
CA TYR A 367 0.94 18.75 -7.60
C TYR A 367 0.79 17.59 -8.57
N GLN A 368 1.89 16.85 -8.70
CA GLN A 368 1.97 15.57 -9.41
C GLN A 368 2.55 14.50 -8.48
N ILE A 369 2.21 13.24 -8.75
CA ILE A 369 2.84 12.09 -8.10
C ILE A 369 4.34 12.12 -8.42
N GLY A 370 5.20 11.97 -7.40
CA GLY A 370 6.66 12.10 -7.50
C GLY A 370 7.19 13.50 -7.20
N ASP A 371 6.34 14.52 -7.09
CA ASP A 371 6.80 15.87 -6.75
C ASP A 371 7.52 15.91 -5.41
N THR A 372 8.67 16.59 -5.39
CA THR A 372 9.44 16.88 -4.18
C THR A 372 9.21 18.31 -3.74
N LEU A 373 8.91 18.49 -2.45
CA LEU A 373 8.80 19.77 -1.78
C LEU A 373 9.93 19.92 -0.77
N VAL A 374 10.62 21.06 -0.81
CA VAL A 374 11.72 21.33 0.12
C VAL A 374 11.58 22.70 0.76
N GLY A 375 12.01 22.80 2.01
CA GLY A 375 12.16 24.06 2.72
C GLY A 375 13.53 24.69 2.50
N GLY A 376 13.63 26.00 2.73
CA GLY A 376 14.92 26.70 2.69
C GLY A 376 15.55 26.83 1.32
N LYS A 377 16.83 26.41 1.20
CA LYS A 377 17.63 26.54 -0.03
C LYS A 377 17.96 25.18 -0.68
N GLN A 378 17.29 24.13 -0.28
CA GLN A 378 17.53 22.79 -0.81
C GLN A 378 17.12 22.72 -2.29
N THR A 379 17.86 21.93 -3.09
CA THR A 379 17.68 21.85 -4.55
C THR A 379 17.66 20.42 -5.08
N TYR A 380 17.48 19.42 -4.21
CA TYR A 380 17.41 18.02 -4.61
C TYR A 380 15.96 17.55 -4.85
N SER A 381 15.83 16.45 -5.57
CA SER A 381 14.57 15.74 -5.79
C SER A 381 14.68 14.28 -5.36
N PHE A 382 13.63 13.74 -4.75
CA PHE A 382 13.59 12.31 -4.47
C PHE A 382 13.46 11.49 -5.76
N GLN A 383 13.83 10.21 -5.69
CA GLN A 383 13.75 9.28 -6.82
C GLN A 383 12.31 9.19 -7.36
N ASP A 384 12.19 8.96 -8.66
CA ASP A 384 10.90 8.80 -9.31
C ASP A 384 10.15 7.59 -8.73
N LEU A 385 8.84 7.75 -8.63
CA LEU A 385 7.96 6.67 -8.24
C LEU A 385 7.71 5.74 -9.44
N PRO A 386 7.59 4.43 -9.22
CA PRO A 386 7.41 3.48 -10.30
C PRO A 386 6.12 3.76 -11.09
N GLN A 387 6.20 3.61 -12.40
CA GLN A 387 5.08 3.62 -13.33
C GLN A 387 5.11 2.32 -14.11
N PHE A 388 3.97 1.66 -14.23
CA PHE A 388 3.87 0.40 -14.96
C PHE A 388 3.50 0.64 -16.41
N THR A 389 4.06 -0.18 -17.29
CA THR A 389 3.65 -0.21 -18.69
C THR A 389 2.25 -0.81 -18.80
N PRO A 390 1.28 -0.12 -19.44
CA PRO A 390 -0.06 -0.68 -19.65
C PRO A 390 -0.05 -1.88 -20.59
N GLU A 391 -0.97 -2.79 -20.35
CA GLU A 391 -1.17 -4.00 -21.17
C GLU A 391 -2.49 -3.98 -21.96
N ILE A 392 -3.43 -3.09 -21.57
CA ILE A 392 -4.73 -2.95 -22.20
C ILE A 392 -4.92 -1.50 -22.62
N PHE A 393 -5.37 -1.29 -23.86
CA PHE A 393 -5.59 0.03 -24.42
C PHE A 393 -7.00 0.15 -24.98
N MET A 394 -7.71 1.21 -24.58
CA MET A 394 -9.05 1.50 -25.06
C MET A 394 -9.16 2.93 -25.55
N LYS A 395 -9.75 3.11 -26.73
CA LYS A 395 -10.21 4.41 -27.22
C LYS A 395 -11.46 4.81 -26.44
N VAL A 396 -11.49 6.03 -25.95
CA VAL A 396 -12.59 6.50 -25.11
C VAL A 396 -13.24 7.78 -25.65
N SER A 397 -14.55 7.86 -25.47
CA SER A 397 -15.32 9.05 -25.81
C SER A 397 -16.54 9.20 -24.91
N ALA A 398 -17.06 10.43 -24.79
CA ALA A 398 -18.33 10.66 -24.11
C ALA A 398 -19.49 10.18 -24.99
N LYS A 399 -20.42 9.39 -24.42
CA LYS A 399 -21.65 8.97 -25.11
C LYS A 399 -22.52 10.18 -25.49
N ASN A 400 -22.52 11.22 -24.66
CA ASN A 400 -23.24 12.46 -24.92
C ASN A 400 -22.26 13.62 -25.18
N VAL A 401 -22.28 14.16 -26.39
CA VAL A 401 -21.42 15.26 -26.84
C VAL A 401 -21.57 16.51 -25.98
N MET A 402 -22.75 16.75 -25.41
CA MET A 402 -22.98 17.92 -24.52
C MET A 402 -22.20 17.85 -23.21
N LYS A 403 -21.70 16.68 -22.84
CA LYS A 403 -20.92 16.45 -21.61
C LYS A 403 -19.39 16.47 -21.80
N GLN A 404 -18.90 16.94 -22.94
CA GLN A 404 -17.46 16.94 -23.27
C GLN A 404 -16.60 17.65 -22.20
N LYS A 405 -17.06 18.76 -21.65
CA LYS A 405 -16.32 19.48 -20.60
C LYS A 405 -16.13 18.63 -19.33
N HIS A 406 -17.18 17.92 -18.91
CA HIS A 406 -17.10 17.02 -17.76
C HIS A 406 -16.26 15.78 -18.08
N PHE A 407 -16.35 15.27 -19.30
CA PHE A 407 -15.55 14.16 -19.80
C PHE A 407 -14.05 14.47 -19.72
N HIS A 408 -13.60 15.59 -20.30
CA HIS A 408 -12.18 15.97 -20.24
C HIS A 408 -11.71 16.21 -18.80
N LYS A 409 -12.53 16.88 -17.97
CA LYS A 409 -12.19 17.08 -16.57
C LYS A 409 -12.04 15.76 -15.81
N GLY A 410 -12.96 14.81 -16.03
CA GLY A 410 -12.90 13.50 -15.38
C GLY A 410 -11.64 12.73 -15.79
N ILE A 411 -11.35 12.68 -17.09
CA ILE A 411 -10.11 12.04 -17.57
C ILE A 411 -8.88 12.69 -16.95
N GLU A 412 -8.77 14.01 -17.01
CA GLU A 412 -7.62 14.74 -16.46
C GLU A 412 -7.38 14.42 -14.99
N GLN A 413 -8.43 14.42 -14.17
CA GLN A 413 -8.31 14.11 -12.75
C GLN A 413 -7.93 12.66 -12.49
N LEU A 414 -8.58 11.69 -13.16
CA LEU A 414 -8.28 10.26 -12.99
C LEU A 414 -6.87 9.89 -13.47
N VAL A 415 -6.39 10.53 -14.53
CA VAL A 415 -5.00 10.39 -15.01
C VAL A 415 -4.01 10.99 -14.01
N GLN A 416 -4.33 12.14 -13.41
CA GLN A 416 -3.47 12.76 -12.41
C GLN A 416 -3.40 11.98 -11.10
N GLU A 417 -4.46 11.24 -10.74
CA GLU A 417 -4.46 10.27 -9.63
C GLU A 417 -3.64 9.02 -9.94
N GLY A 418 -3.25 8.81 -11.21
CA GLY A 418 -2.57 7.59 -11.66
C GLY A 418 -3.48 6.37 -11.70
N ALA A 419 -4.81 6.58 -11.70
CA ALA A 419 -5.77 5.49 -11.80
C ALA A 419 -5.78 4.84 -13.19
N ILE A 420 -5.40 5.60 -14.22
CA ILE A 420 -5.33 5.17 -15.60
C ILE A 420 -4.31 6.04 -16.36
N GLN A 421 -3.69 5.51 -17.41
CA GLN A 421 -2.73 6.25 -18.23
C GLN A 421 -3.41 6.85 -19.45
N TYR A 422 -2.91 8.00 -19.91
CA TYR A 422 -3.48 8.79 -20.99
C TYR A 422 -2.56 8.84 -22.20
N TYR A 423 -3.15 8.62 -23.37
CA TYR A 423 -2.51 8.76 -24.66
C TYR A 423 -3.41 9.50 -25.64
N LYS A 424 -2.80 10.22 -26.58
CA LYS A 424 -3.50 10.95 -27.62
C LYS A 424 -2.87 10.69 -28.96
N THR A 425 -3.69 10.34 -29.96
CA THR A 425 -3.21 10.14 -31.34
C THR A 425 -2.82 11.48 -31.97
N LEU A 426 -1.72 11.48 -32.74
CA LEU A 426 -1.16 12.73 -33.33
C LEU A 426 -2.09 13.39 -34.34
N HIS A 427 -2.72 12.62 -35.21
CA HIS A 427 -3.49 13.18 -36.35
C HIS A 427 -4.97 13.41 -36.02
N THR A 428 -5.58 12.50 -35.28
CA THR A 428 -7.04 12.53 -35.04
C THR A 428 -7.41 13.09 -33.67
N ASN A 429 -6.44 13.37 -32.81
CA ASN A 429 -6.63 13.82 -31.43
C ASN A 429 -7.54 12.88 -30.60
N GLN A 430 -7.63 11.61 -30.98
CA GLN A 430 -8.40 10.61 -30.25
C GLN A 430 -7.72 10.28 -28.94
N ILE A 431 -8.54 10.17 -27.88
CA ILE A 431 -8.05 9.77 -26.56
C ILE A 431 -8.02 8.25 -26.47
N ILE A 432 -6.86 7.72 -26.10
CA ILE A 432 -6.64 6.34 -25.75
C ILE A 432 -6.26 6.29 -24.28
N LEU A 433 -6.89 5.42 -23.52
CA LEU A 433 -6.50 5.15 -22.14
C LEU A 433 -5.81 3.79 -22.07
N GLY A 434 -4.77 3.73 -21.22
CA GLY A 434 -4.02 2.52 -20.95
C GLY A 434 -4.18 2.08 -19.49
N ALA A 435 -4.27 0.79 -19.26
CA ALA A 435 -4.37 0.18 -17.95
C ALA A 435 -3.55 -1.11 -17.87
N VAL A 436 -3.14 -1.49 -16.68
CA VAL A 436 -2.49 -2.80 -16.41
C VAL A 436 -3.52 -3.91 -16.51
N GLY A 437 -4.72 -3.69 -15.96
CA GLY A 437 -5.78 -4.69 -15.96
C GLY A 437 -7.17 -4.16 -16.30
N GLN A 438 -8.09 -5.09 -16.57
CA GLN A 438 -9.46 -4.78 -16.99
C GLN A 438 -10.26 -4.07 -15.90
N LEU A 439 -10.04 -4.40 -14.64
CA LEU A 439 -10.78 -3.83 -13.52
C LEU A 439 -10.55 -2.32 -13.38
N GLN A 440 -9.37 -1.80 -13.79
CA GLN A 440 -9.11 -0.36 -13.82
C GLN A 440 -10.07 0.38 -14.78
N PHE A 441 -10.41 -0.21 -15.94
CA PHE A 441 -11.40 0.37 -16.86
C PHE A 441 -12.82 0.34 -16.29
N GLU A 442 -13.19 -0.72 -15.59
CA GLU A 442 -14.51 -0.80 -14.94
C GLU A 442 -14.64 0.25 -13.83
N VAL A 443 -13.58 0.45 -13.06
CA VAL A 443 -13.52 1.52 -12.04
C VAL A 443 -13.56 2.89 -12.71
N PHE A 444 -12.81 3.09 -13.80
CA PHE A 444 -12.85 4.32 -14.57
C PHE A 444 -14.28 4.64 -15.07
N GLU A 445 -14.96 3.67 -15.68
CA GLU A 445 -16.35 3.85 -16.15
C GLU A 445 -17.30 4.20 -15.00
N HIS A 446 -17.20 3.46 -13.88
CA HIS A 446 -18.00 3.71 -12.69
C HIS A 446 -17.78 5.12 -12.12
N ARG A 447 -16.54 5.56 -12.02
CA ARG A 447 -16.19 6.89 -11.51
C ARG A 447 -16.64 8.00 -12.48
N MET A 448 -16.43 7.82 -13.79
CA MET A 448 -16.91 8.78 -14.80
C MET A 448 -18.41 8.99 -14.71
N LYS A 449 -19.18 7.92 -14.50
CA LYS A 449 -20.63 7.98 -14.35
C LYS A 449 -21.06 8.65 -13.04
N ASN A 450 -20.50 8.22 -11.90
CA ASN A 450 -21.00 8.60 -10.57
C ASN A 450 -20.42 9.92 -10.06
N GLU A 451 -19.14 10.23 -10.36
CA GLU A 451 -18.48 11.45 -9.88
C GLU A 451 -18.60 12.61 -10.90
N TYR A 452 -18.53 12.29 -12.19
CA TYR A 452 -18.54 13.31 -13.27
C TYR A 452 -19.85 13.36 -14.05
N ASN A 453 -20.78 12.43 -13.79
CA ASN A 453 -22.07 12.31 -14.48
C ASN A 453 -21.91 12.16 -16.01
N VAL A 454 -20.96 11.34 -16.45
CA VAL A 454 -20.64 11.09 -17.85
C VAL A 454 -20.68 9.59 -18.13
N ASP A 455 -21.55 9.17 -19.05
CA ASP A 455 -21.46 7.82 -19.63
C ASP A 455 -20.41 7.83 -20.73
N VAL A 456 -19.50 6.86 -20.70
CA VAL A 456 -18.40 6.72 -21.66
C VAL A 456 -18.65 5.56 -22.62
N VAL A 457 -18.07 5.66 -23.81
CA VAL A 457 -17.94 4.56 -24.76
C VAL A 457 -16.48 4.18 -24.82
N MET A 458 -16.18 2.90 -24.65
CA MET A 458 -14.82 2.36 -24.66
C MET A 458 -14.72 1.30 -25.75
N GLU A 459 -13.76 1.45 -26.66
CA GLU A 459 -13.49 0.56 -27.78
C GLU A 459 -12.07 0.03 -27.71
N PRO A 460 -11.83 -1.30 -27.72
CA PRO A 460 -10.49 -1.85 -27.71
C PRO A 460 -9.66 -1.37 -28.92
N VAL A 461 -8.42 -0.99 -28.67
CA VAL A 461 -7.49 -0.52 -29.74
C VAL A 461 -6.74 -1.69 -30.39
N GLY A 462 -6.76 -2.88 -29.77
CA GLY A 462 -6.02 -4.05 -30.23
C GLY A 462 -4.50 -3.87 -30.11
N ARG A 463 -4.05 -3.12 -29.12
CA ARG A 463 -2.64 -2.94 -28.75
C ARG A 463 -2.43 -3.45 -27.32
N LYS A 464 -1.21 -3.97 -27.05
CA LYS A 464 -0.87 -4.57 -25.77
C LYS A 464 0.44 -4.08 -25.19
N ILE A 465 1.24 -3.37 -25.97
CA ILE A 465 2.59 -2.98 -25.60
C ILE A 465 2.78 -1.49 -25.88
N ALA A 466 3.26 -0.75 -24.89
CA ALA A 466 3.72 0.63 -25.04
C ALA A 466 5.25 0.67 -24.97
N ARG A 467 5.86 1.49 -25.82
CA ARG A 467 7.29 1.79 -25.79
C ARG A 467 7.50 3.28 -25.98
N TRP A 468 8.24 3.89 -25.09
CA TRP A 468 8.66 5.29 -25.15
C TRP A 468 9.90 5.43 -26.04
N ILE A 469 10.15 6.60 -26.53
CA ILE A 469 11.18 6.88 -27.53
C ILE A 469 12.22 7.80 -26.91
N GLU A 470 13.51 7.41 -26.96
CA GLU A 470 14.61 8.25 -26.46
C GLU A 470 14.97 9.39 -27.44
N ASN A 471 14.88 9.12 -28.74
CA ASN A 471 15.38 9.99 -29.80
C ASN A 471 14.26 10.43 -30.76
N GLU A 472 13.36 11.26 -30.24
CA GLU A 472 12.13 11.70 -30.92
C GLU A 472 12.36 12.46 -32.25
N ASP A 473 13.48 13.16 -32.39
CA ASP A 473 13.88 13.90 -33.57
C ASP A 473 14.07 13.04 -34.85
N GLN A 474 14.21 11.71 -34.68
CA GLN A 474 14.34 10.77 -35.80
C GLN A 474 12.99 10.17 -36.24
N ILE A 475 11.89 10.51 -35.63
CA ILE A 475 10.57 10.00 -35.97
C ILE A 475 10.07 10.54 -37.30
N THR A 476 9.54 9.63 -38.13
CA THR A 476 8.90 9.95 -39.41
C THR A 476 7.48 9.35 -39.50
N ASP A 477 6.64 9.93 -40.35
CA ASP A 477 5.25 9.43 -40.55
C ASP A 477 5.20 7.97 -41.06
N LYS A 478 6.28 7.49 -41.68
CA LYS A 478 6.37 6.11 -42.17
C LYS A 478 6.46 5.06 -41.06
N MET A 479 6.74 5.48 -39.84
CA MET A 479 6.84 4.62 -38.66
C MET A 479 5.47 4.36 -38.01
N ASN A 480 4.46 5.16 -38.33
CA ASN A 480 3.08 4.92 -37.95
C ASN A 480 2.46 3.91 -38.95
N THR A 481 2.31 2.66 -38.53
CA THR A 481 1.89 1.54 -39.37
C THR A 481 0.64 0.85 -38.85
N SER A 482 0.12 -0.12 -39.59
CA SER A 482 -0.98 -0.95 -39.07
C SER A 482 -0.63 -1.74 -37.80
N ARG A 483 0.66 -1.96 -37.51
CA ARG A 483 1.17 -2.69 -36.35
C ARG A 483 1.67 -1.81 -35.22
N SER A 484 1.88 -0.52 -35.48
CA SER A 484 2.36 0.47 -34.52
C SER A 484 1.57 1.76 -34.64
N ILE A 485 1.05 2.26 -33.52
CA ILE A 485 0.36 3.56 -33.46
C ILE A 485 1.23 4.51 -32.67
N LEU A 486 1.58 5.64 -33.30
CA LEU A 486 2.31 6.70 -32.63
C LEU A 486 1.32 7.63 -31.90
N VAL A 487 1.56 7.81 -30.62
CA VAL A 487 0.73 8.61 -29.72
C VAL A 487 1.60 9.53 -28.87
N LYS A 488 0.99 10.48 -28.20
CA LYS A 488 1.61 11.27 -27.13
C LYS A 488 1.00 10.86 -25.80
N ASP A 489 1.82 10.75 -24.78
CA ASP A 489 1.36 10.56 -23.40
C ASP A 489 0.92 11.90 -22.75
N ARG A 490 0.66 11.90 -21.44
CA ARG A 490 0.23 13.09 -20.70
C ARG A 490 1.32 14.18 -20.56
N TYR A 491 2.58 13.82 -20.79
CA TYR A 491 3.73 14.73 -20.73
C TYR A 491 4.14 15.27 -22.10
N ASP A 492 3.37 14.90 -23.16
CA ASP A 492 3.66 15.14 -24.56
C ASP A 492 4.81 14.29 -25.12
N ASP A 493 5.32 13.29 -24.36
CA ASP A 493 6.34 12.37 -24.83
C ASP A 493 5.77 11.41 -25.89
N LEU A 494 6.57 11.08 -26.89
CA LEU A 494 6.17 10.19 -27.97
C LEU A 494 6.26 8.73 -27.55
N VAL A 495 5.21 7.97 -27.84
CA VAL A 495 5.04 6.57 -27.46
C VAL A 495 4.52 5.78 -28.65
N PHE A 496 5.12 4.62 -28.92
CA PHE A 496 4.55 3.64 -29.82
C PHE A 496 3.70 2.62 -29.07
N LEU A 497 2.48 2.40 -29.56
CA LEU A 497 1.61 1.31 -29.12
C LEU A 497 1.67 0.18 -30.15
N PHE A 498 2.15 -1.00 -29.73
CA PHE A 498 2.30 -2.18 -30.56
C PHE A 498 1.23 -3.23 -30.25
N GLU A 499 0.92 -4.05 -31.26
CA GLU A 499 -0.05 -5.14 -31.15
C GLU A 499 0.46 -6.28 -30.26
N ASN A 500 1.73 -6.64 -30.39
CA ASN A 500 2.40 -7.73 -29.68
C ASN A 500 3.92 -7.61 -29.77
N GLU A 501 4.66 -8.48 -29.08
CA GLU A 501 6.12 -8.54 -29.10
C GLU A 501 6.72 -8.75 -30.49
N PHE A 502 6.03 -9.48 -31.38
CA PHE A 502 6.50 -9.66 -32.75
C PHE A 502 6.49 -8.32 -33.51
N ALA A 503 5.44 -7.52 -33.32
CA ALA A 503 5.36 -6.19 -33.95
C ALA A 503 6.44 -5.25 -33.42
N THR A 504 6.78 -5.33 -32.13
CA THR A 504 7.86 -4.55 -31.52
C THR A 504 9.20 -4.93 -32.13
N ARG A 505 9.56 -6.23 -32.15
CA ARG A 505 10.83 -6.70 -32.74
C ARG A 505 10.93 -6.36 -34.21
N TRP A 506 9.87 -6.56 -35.00
CA TRP A 506 9.84 -6.17 -36.42
C TRP A 506 10.07 -4.68 -36.59
N PHE A 507 9.56 -3.84 -35.71
CA PHE A 507 9.77 -2.39 -35.74
C PHE A 507 11.24 -2.05 -35.45
N GLU A 508 11.85 -2.63 -34.44
CA GLU A 508 13.26 -2.44 -34.07
C GLU A 508 14.21 -2.90 -35.18
N GLU A 509 13.92 -4.02 -35.85
CA GLU A 509 14.68 -4.49 -36.98
C GLU A 509 14.58 -3.55 -38.21
N LYS A 510 13.40 -2.97 -38.43
CA LYS A 510 13.14 -2.11 -39.58
C LYS A 510 13.63 -0.68 -39.39
N PHE A 511 13.65 -0.20 -38.17
CA PHE A 511 14.04 1.16 -37.78
C PHE A 511 15.07 1.11 -36.63
N PRO A 512 16.25 0.56 -36.88
CA PRO A 512 17.27 0.36 -35.84
C PRO A 512 17.82 1.66 -35.27
N GLU A 513 17.57 2.78 -35.93
CA GLU A 513 17.92 4.12 -35.48
C GLU A 513 17.04 4.59 -34.31
N ILE A 514 15.84 4.00 -34.12
CA ILE A 514 14.92 4.39 -33.07
C ILE A 514 15.18 3.57 -31.81
N LYS A 515 15.47 4.25 -30.73
CA LYS A 515 15.67 3.62 -29.42
C LYS A 515 14.38 3.64 -28.61
N LEU A 516 13.91 2.44 -28.28
CA LEU A 516 12.70 2.23 -27.51
C LEU A 516 13.04 1.78 -26.09
N TYR A 517 12.26 2.25 -25.11
CA TYR A 517 12.33 1.76 -23.73
C TYR A 517 10.93 1.52 -23.16
N SER A 518 10.86 0.67 -22.12
CA SER A 518 9.64 0.43 -21.35
C SER A 518 9.74 1.10 -19.98
N LEU A 519 8.62 1.47 -19.43
CA LEU A 519 8.48 1.68 -17.98
C LEU A 519 8.55 0.32 -17.27
N LEU A 520 8.49 0.30 -15.95
CA LEU A 520 8.48 -0.94 -15.16
C LEU A 520 7.37 -1.91 -15.56
#